data_5d00dac8ba9ef02c3fc7ab33a03f801b
#
_entry.id   5d00dac8ba9ef02c3fc7ab33a03f801b
#
_cell.length_a   1.000
_cell.length_b   1.000
_cell.length_c   1.000
_cell.angle_alpha   90.00
_cell.angle_beta   90.00
_cell.angle_gamma   90.00
#
_symmetry.space_group_name_H-M   'P 1'
#
loop_
_entity.id
_entity.type
_entity.pdbx_description
1 polymer ?
#
loop_
_entity_poly.entity_id
_entity_poly.type
_entity_poly.pdbx_seq_one_letter_code
_entity_poly.pdbx_strand_id
1 'polypeptide(L)'
;MAFANPPRRTFLRGTIGLGAAAIIGAPTFSHASPIRLSFGHALGPGNPRSVAAEAFAAAVRTRTGGAVEVMVTGAEQLGSDVAMMTSLRTGALAISANAQGPASAIVPEMAALGLPFLFADSAAALRVLNGSVGEQLRARFEAVGIVTLGWWDNGIRHITNRVRPIRTPEDLRGLRIRTPANPATIDIFRALGAATTQIAFSELYGALQQGVVDGQENPLVNIASARLYEVNRFISLSAHKWESTPVLMSRMAWNRLDAAGRQAVQEAMAEATTLQVSLVEQGSARLLTQFKANPNIAVNEVDRAAFRQRTAVVVDQWERKPIGAFVRELRGAVGA
;
A
#
# COMPACT_ATOMS: atom_id res chain seq x y z
N MET A 1 -60.86 66.18 16.23
CA MET A 1 -61.43 66.36 17.56
C MET A 1 -60.57 65.69 18.60
N ALA A 2 -60.09 66.54 19.49
CA ALA A 2 -59.76 66.38 20.90
C ALA A 2 -58.70 65.32 21.35
N PHE A 3 -57.66 65.86 21.68
CA PHE A 3 -56.74 65.85 22.82
C PHE A 3 -57.09 65.00 24.04
N ALA A 4 -56.14 64.26 24.57
CA ALA A 4 -55.86 64.22 26.00
C ALA A 4 -54.46 63.68 26.26
N ASN A 5 -53.61 64.42 26.96
CA ASN A 5 -52.25 64.12 27.42
C ASN A 5 -52.31 63.72 28.92
N PRO A 6 -51.31 62.95 29.40
CA PRO A 6 -51.33 62.24 30.67
C PRO A 6 -50.68 62.96 31.85
N PRO A 7 -50.58 62.38 33.04
CA PRO A 7 -49.78 62.92 34.12
C PRO A 7 -48.43 62.24 34.34
N ARG A 8 -47.50 63.09 34.74
CA ARG A 8 -46.16 62.74 35.27
C ARG A 8 -46.29 62.05 36.64
N ARG A 9 -45.48 60.96 36.84
CA ARG A 9 -45.19 60.49 38.20
C ARG A 9 -43.72 60.07 38.33
N THR A 10 -43.01 60.83 39.09
CA THR A 10 -42.16 60.65 40.26
C THR A 10 -41.08 59.55 40.21
N PHE A 11 -39.84 60.02 40.29
CA PHE A 11 -38.58 59.29 40.58
C PHE A 11 -38.64 58.60 41.94
N LEU A 12 -38.27 57.31 41.96
CA LEU A 12 -37.72 56.65 43.13
C LEU A 12 -36.29 56.25 42.82
N ARG A 13 -35.33 56.82 43.56
CA ARG A 13 -33.94 56.45 43.60
C ARG A 13 -33.82 55.14 44.38
N GLY A 14 -33.51 54.00 43.67
CA GLY A 14 -33.09 52.78 44.29
C GLY A 14 -31.59 52.62 44.09
N THR A 15 -30.82 52.59 45.14
CA THR A 15 -29.41 52.23 45.21
C THR A 15 -29.25 50.76 44.91
N ILE A 16 -28.67 50.43 43.76
CA ILE A 16 -28.29 49.06 43.42
C ILE A 16 -26.82 48.88 43.75
N GLY A 17 -26.57 48.03 44.75
CA GLY A 17 -25.20 47.59 45.11
C GLY A 17 -24.50 46.86 43.99
N LEU A 18 -23.28 47.27 43.63
CA LEU A 18 -22.38 46.54 42.76
C LEU A 18 -21.94 45.23 43.43
N GLY A 19 -22.63 44.13 43.10
CA GLY A 19 -22.11 42.79 43.28
C GLY A 19 -21.08 42.47 42.17
N ALA A 20 -19.80 42.49 42.45
CA ALA A 20 -18.75 42.01 41.57
C ALA A 20 -18.90 40.49 41.44
N ALA A 21 -19.58 39.99 40.42
CA ALA A 21 -19.54 38.59 40.04
C ALA A 21 -18.17 38.33 39.43
N ALA A 22 -17.31 37.68 40.19
CA ALA A 22 -16.07 37.10 39.66
C ALA A 22 -16.44 36.01 38.62
N ILE A 23 -16.33 36.37 37.34
CA ILE A 23 -16.38 35.38 36.24
C ILE A 23 -15.11 34.55 36.36
N ILE A 24 -15.22 33.39 37.03
CA ILE A 24 -14.20 32.36 36.95
C ILE A 24 -14.24 31.86 35.49
N GLY A 25 -13.35 32.43 34.68
CA GLY A 25 -13.14 31.96 33.32
C GLY A 25 -12.69 30.50 33.38
N ALA A 26 -13.57 29.57 33.04
CA ALA A 26 -13.17 28.20 32.78
C ALA A 26 -12.05 28.23 31.73
N PRO A 27 -10.96 27.50 31.92
CA PRO A 27 -9.89 27.46 30.91
C PRO A 27 -10.49 26.93 29.62
N THR A 28 -10.62 27.80 28.62
CA THR A 28 -10.91 27.39 27.25
C THR A 28 -9.69 26.62 26.77
N PHE A 29 -9.75 25.31 26.85
CA PHE A 29 -8.80 24.48 26.16
C PHE A 29 -8.93 24.79 24.67
N SER A 30 -8.07 25.65 24.18
CA SER A 30 -7.87 25.85 22.74
C SER A 30 -7.36 24.54 22.20
N HIS A 31 -8.24 23.68 21.71
CA HIS A 31 -7.82 22.52 20.96
C HIS A 31 -7.24 23.05 19.66
N ALA A 32 -5.92 23.03 19.54
CA ALA A 32 -5.28 23.26 18.25
C ALA A 32 -5.93 22.34 17.22
N SER A 33 -6.20 22.85 16.01
CA SER A 33 -6.80 22.04 14.96
C SER A 33 -5.93 20.81 14.70
N PRO A 34 -6.51 19.61 14.54
CA PRO A 34 -5.76 18.38 14.37
C PRO A 34 -4.85 18.44 13.13
N ILE A 35 -3.69 17.84 13.23
CA ILE A 35 -2.80 17.60 12.08
C ILE A 35 -3.45 16.54 11.22
N ARG A 36 -3.91 16.91 10.03
CA ARG A 36 -4.49 15.98 9.07
C ARG A 36 -3.43 15.43 8.13
N LEU A 37 -3.39 14.10 8.00
CA LEU A 37 -2.49 13.34 7.16
C LEU A 37 -3.31 12.53 6.15
N SER A 38 -3.15 12.79 4.87
CA SER A 38 -3.74 11.95 3.81
C SER A 38 -2.97 10.64 3.68
N PHE A 39 -3.68 9.51 3.54
CA PHE A 39 -3.09 8.20 3.31
C PHE A 39 -3.71 7.54 2.08
N GLY A 40 -2.92 7.38 1.01
CA GLY A 40 -3.35 6.80 -0.26
C GLY A 40 -2.86 5.37 -0.47
N HIS A 41 -3.69 4.53 -1.11
CA HIS A 41 -3.31 3.20 -1.60
C HIS A 41 -4.20 2.71 -2.74
N ALA A 42 -3.74 1.67 -3.47
CA ALA A 42 -4.41 1.21 -4.69
C ALA A 42 -5.57 0.24 -4.47
N LEU A 43 -5.73 -0.36 -3.28
CA LEU A 43 -6.65 -1.47 -3.08
C LEU A 43 -8.01 -1.00 -2.57
N GLY A 44 -9.07 -1.73 -2.96
CA GLY A 44 -10.43 -1.47 -2.50
C GLY A 44 -10.71 -1.99 -1.08
N PRO A 45 -11.91 -1.69 -0.54
CA PRO A 45 -12.35 -2.16 0.76
C PRO A 45 -12.25 -3.69 0.90
N GLY A 46 -11.95 -4.17 2.11
CA GLY A 46 -11.82 -5.60 2.41
C GLY A 46 -10.47 -6.23 2.01
N ASN A 47 -9.63 -5.53 1.23
CA ASN A 47 -8.26 -5.98 1.03
C ASN A 47 -7.43 -5.79 2.32
N PRO A 48 -6.51 -6.73 2.67
CA PRO A 48 -5.64 -6.60 3.84
C PRO A 48 -4.95 -5.24 3.98
N ARG A 49 -4.54 -4.62 2.86
CA ARG A 49 -3.93 -3.28 2.85
C ARG A 49 -4.91 -2.20 3.30
N SER A 50 -6.15 -2.23 2.79
CA SER A 50 -7.20 -1.29 3.18
C SER A 50 -7.55 -1.43 4.66
N VAL A 51 -7.77 -2.67 5.13
CA VAL A 51 -8.10 -2.95 6.54
C VAL A 51 -7.00 -2.46 7.48
N ALA A 52 -5.74 -2.72 7.15
CA ALA A 52 -4.62 -2.29 7.98
C ALA A 52 -4.42 -0.76 7.95
N ALA A 53 -4.68 -0.10 6.83
CA ALA A 53 -4.62 1.36 6.73
C ALA A 53 -5.67 2.03 7.63
N GLU A 54 -6.89 1.51 7.66
CA GLU A 54 -7.95 1.99 8.55
C GLU A 54 -7.63 1.72 10.03
N ALA A 55 -7.09 0.54 10.34
CA ALA A 55 -6.64 0.21 11.70
C ALA A 55 -5.51 1.15 12.17
N PHE A 56 -4.54 1.43 11.30
CA PHE A 56 -3.50 2.41 11.54
C PHE A 56 -4.08 3.80 11.84
N ALA A 57 -5.02 4.29 11.03
CA ALA A 57 -5.64 5.59 11.22
C ALA A 57 -6.37 5.67 12.57
N ALA A 58 -7.14 4.64 12.93
CA ALA A 58 -7.82 4.56 14.21
C ALA A 58 -6.85 4.54 15.39
N ALA A 59 -5.76 3.78 15.29
CA ALA A 59 -4.72 3.69 16.33
C ALA A 59 -4.00 5.03 16.54
N VAL A 60 -3.63 5.74 15.46
CA VAL A 60 -3.01 7.08 15.54
C VAL A 60 -3.95 8.05 16.24
N ARG A 61 -5.23 8.09 15.84
CA ARG A 61 -6.23 8.98 16.47
C ARG A 61 -6.36 8.70 17.98
N THR A 62 -6.45 7.43 18.36
CA THR A 62 -6.58 7.03 19.76
C THR A 62 -5.34 7.45 20.57
N ARG A 63 -4.12 7.15 20.08
CA ARG A 63 -2.87 7.44 20.77
C ARG A 63 -2.59 8.94 20.93
N THR A 64 -3.08 9.74 19.98
CA THR A 64 -2.88 11.19 19.99
C THR A 64 -4.04 11.96 20.61
N GLY A 65 -5.06 11.28 21.12
CA GLY A 65 -6.30 11.94 21.60
C GLY A 65 -6.97 12.80 20.54
N GLY A 66 -6.79 12.46 19.25
CA GLY A 66 -7.32 13.20 18.11
C GLY A 66 -6.46 14.37 17.63
N ALA A 67 -5.27 14.59 18.22
CA ALA A 67 -4.35 15.65 17.75
C ALA A 67 -3.78 15.37 16.36
N VAL A 68 -3.71 14.07 15.95
CA VAL A 68 -3.35 13.66 14.60
C VAL A 68 -4.49 12.80 14.02
N GLU A 69 -4.97 13.18 12.85
CA GLU A 69 -6.00 12.46 12.10
C GLU A 69 -5.42 11.96 10.78
N VAL A 70 -5.54 10.65 10.51
CA VAL A 70 -5.16 10.06 9.24
C VAL A 70 -6.42 9.79 8.41
N MET A 71 -6.46 10.34 7.20
CA MET A 71 -7.57 10.20 6.26
C MET A 71 -7.19 9.18 5.19
N VAL A 72 -7.71 7.95 5.32
CA VAL A 72 -7.42 6.86 4.39
C VAL A 72 -8.28 6.99 3.12
N THR A 73 -7.66 6.83 1.97
CA THR A 73 -8.32 6.85 0.67
C THR A 73 -7.74 5.73 -0.20
N GLY A 74 -8.53 4.71 -0.47
CA GLY A 74 -8.15 3.54 -1.25
C GLY A 74 -8.51 3.63 -2.73
N ALA A 75 -8.36 2.48 -3.43
CA ALA A 75 -8.79 2.28 -4.82
C ALA A 75 -8.22 3.31 -5.82
N GLU A 76 -6.99 3.79 -5.60
CA GLU A 76 -6.31 4.79 -6.44
C GLU A 76 -7.09 6.12 -6.61
N GLN A 77 -7.99 6.47 -5.69
CA GLN A 77 -8.75 7.73 -5.76
C GLN A 77 -7.86 8.98 -5.62
N LEU A 78 -6.66 8.84 -5.03
CA LEU A 78 -5.65 9.90 -4.96
C LEU A 78 -4.60 9.78 -6.09
N GLY A 79 -4.91 9.04 -7.14
CA GLY A 79 -4.04 8.75 -8.27
C GLY A 79 -3.47 7.33 -8.23
N SER A 80 -2.90 6.88 -9.36
CA SER A 80 -2.22 5.58 -9.44
C SER A 80 -1.04 5.50 -8.45
N ASP A 81 -0.58 4.27 -8.17
CA ASP A 81 0.64 4.07 -7.34
C ASP A 81 1.82 4.96 -7.80
N VAL A 82 2.01 5.13 -9.12
CA VAL A 82 3.06 6.00 -9.68
C VAL A 82 2.81 7.47 -9.35
N ALA A 83 1.57 7.94 -9.52
CA ALA A 83 1.19 9.31 -9.20
C ALA A 83 1.32 9.60 -7.69
N MET A 84 0.91 8.65 -6.84
CA MET A 84 1.04 8.77 -5.39
C MET A 84 2.51 8.86 -4.95
N MET A 85 3.44 8.14 -5.60
CA MET A 85 4.88 8.29 -5.30
C MET A 85 5.39 9.69 -5.61
N THR A 86 4.93 10.30 -6.69
CA THR A 86 5.26 11.71 -7.03
C THR A 86 4.67 12.67 -5.98
N SER A 87 3.41 12.48 -5.61
CA SER A 87 2.72 13.30 -4.61
C SER A 87 3.37 13.21 -3.22
N LEU A 88 3.88 12.03 -2.86
CA LEU A 88 4.61 11.81 -1.62
C LEU A 88 5.91 12.62 -1.57
N ARG A 89 6.69 12.64 -2.66
CA ARG A 89 7.94 13.42 -2.78
C ARG A 89 7.71 14.92 -2.66
N THR A 90 6.62 15.41 -3.24
CA THR A 90 6.28 16.85 -3.21
C THR A 90 5.55 17.26 -1.93
N GLY A 91 5.18 16.32 -1.07
CA GLY A 91 4.41 16.58 0.15
C GLY A 91 2.91 16.81 -0.08
N ALA A 92 2.42 16.67 -1.32
CA ALA A 92 0.99 16.74 -1.63
C ALA A 92 0.21 15.56 -1.05
N LEU A 93 0.86 14.42 -0.86
CA LEU A 93 0.35 13.26 -0.13
C LEU A 93 1.22 13.03 1.10
N ALA A 94 0.60 12.79 2.27
CA ALA A 94 1.33 12.59 3.50
C ALA A 94 1.86 11.15 3.64
N ILE A 95 1.04 10.14 3.39
CA ILE A 95 1.37 8.73 3.56
C ILE A 95 0.86 7.94 2.35
N SER A 96 1.62 6.93 1.92
CA SER A 96 1.17 5.98 0.91
C SER A 96 1.64 4.56 1.20
N ALA A 97 0.76 3.57 0.97
CA ALA A 97 1.10 2.16 0.91
C ALA A 97 1.14 1.72 -0.55
N ASN A 98 2.29 1.88 -1.19
CA ASN A 98 2.48 1.63 -2.61
C ASN A 98 2.93 0.21 -2.91
N ALA A 99 2.64 -0.26 -4.13
CA ALA A 99 3.29 -1.46 -4.64
C ALA A 99 4.81 -1.21 -4.81
N GLN A 100 5.60 -2.27 -4.65
CA GLN A 100 7.05 -2.25 -4.73
C GLN A 100 7.58 -1.66 -6.05
N GLY A 101 6.95 -2.01 -7.18
CA GLY A 101 7.39 -1.56 -8.50
C GLY A 101 7.41 -0.05 -8.64
N PRO A 102 6.30 0.67 -8.41
CA PRO A 102 6.28 2.14 -8.41
C PRO A 102 7.29 2.77 -7.45
N ALA A 103 7.51 2.17 -6.26
CA ALA A 103 8.52 2.65 -5.33
C ALA A 103 9.95 2.56 -5.90
N SER A 104 10.20 1.60 -6.79
CA SER A 104 11.51 1.45 -7.45
C SER A 104 11.85 2.57 -8.43
N ALA A 105 10.88 3.36 -8.85
CA ALA A 105 11.16 4.57 -9.66
C ALA A 105 11.91 5.65 -8.86
N ILE A 106 11.85 5.58 -7.52
CA ILE A 106 12.52 6.53 -6.63
C ILE A 106 13.74 5.89 -5.98
N VAL A 107 13.60 4.64 -5.51
CA VAL A 107 14.70 3.83 -4.95
C VAL A 107 14.83 2.56 -5.79
N PRO A 108 15.73 2.57 -6.80
CA PRO A 108 15.83 1.48 -7.78
C PRO A 108 16.06 0.10 -7.17
N GLU A 109 16.71 0.02 -6.02
CA GLU A 109 16.96 -1.21 -5.27
C GLU A 109 15.69 -1.94 -4.85
N MET A 110 14.58 -1.21 -4.67
CA MET A 110 13.28 -1.82 -4.37
C MET A 110 12.86 -2.86 -5.42
N ALA A 111 13.22 -2.66 -6.69
CA ALA A 111 12.88 -3.61 -7.74
C ALA A 111 13.58 -4.96 -7.57
N ALA A 112 14.77 -5.00 -6.96
CA ALA A 112 15.52 -6.23 -6.73
C ALA A 112 14.80 -7.21 -5.78
N LEU A 113 13.98 -6.73 -4.87
CA LEU A 113 13.14 -7.58 -4.00
C LEU A 113 12.16 -8.46 -4.80
N GLY A 114 11.80 -8.05 -6.02
CA GLY A 114 10.89 -8.75 -6.92
C GLY A 114 11.62 -9.64 -7.95
N LEU A 115 12.86 -9.96 -7.76
CA LEU A 115 13.57 -10.92 -8.63
C LEU A 115 12.94 -12.32 -8.57
N PRO A 116 13.00 -13.09 -9.65
CA PRO A 116 12.27 -14.34 -9.76
C PRO A 116 12.76 -15.35 -8.71
N PHE A 117 11.81 -15.95 -8.00
CA PHE A 117 12.05 -17.02 -7.02
C PHE A 117 13.09 -16.68 -5.93
N LEU A 118 13.31 -15.41 -5.66
CA LEU A 118 14.28 -14.93 -4.68
C LEU A 118 13.90 -15.37 -3.26
N PHE A 119 12.65 -15.25 -2.89
CA PHE A 119 12.14 -15.62 -1.55
C PHE A 119 11.30 -16.89 -1.64
N ALA A 120 11.47 -17.78 -0.67
CA ALA A 120 10.69 -19.00 -0.56
C ALA A 120 9.21 -18.70 -0.16
N ASP A 121 9.05 -17.74 0.73
CA ASP A 121 7.75 -17.30 1.28
C ASP A 121 7.83 -15.84 1.79
N SER A 122 6.68 -15.30 2.20
CA SER A 122 6.56 -13.96 2.77
C SER A 122 7.35 -13.79 4.07
N ALA A 123 7.41 -14.82 4.92
CA ALA A 123 8.12 -14.74 6.20
C ALA A 123 9.63 -14.58 5.99
N ALA A 124 10.21 -15.30 5.03
CA ALA A 124 11.62 -15.15 4.64
C ALA A 124 11.91 -13.75 4.11
N ALA A 125 11.05 -13.22 3.24
CA ALA A 125 11.17 -11.88 2.69
C ALA A 125 11.10 -10.78 3.76
N LEU A 126 10.12 -10.88 4.67
CA LEU A 126 9.94 -9.91 5.75
C LEU A 126 11.09 -9.96 6.77
N ARG A 127 11.68 -11.15 7.05
CA ARG A 127 12.90 -11.23 7.88
C ARG A 127 14.06 -10.44 7.26
N VAL A 128 14.27 -10.55 5.96
CA VAL A 128 15.31 -9.79 5.24
C VAL A 128 15.04 -8.29 5.30
N LEU A 129 13.78 -7.86 5.13
CA LEU A 129 13.39 -6.45 5.21
C LEU A 129 13.41 -5.88 6.64
N ASN A 130 13.36 -6.70 7.66
CA ASN A 130 13.54 -6.29 9.05
C ASN A 130 15.01 -6.34 9.51
N GLY A 131 15.93 -6.72 8.62
CA GLY A 131 17.39 -6.74 8.85
C GLY A 131 18.12 -5.62 8.09
N SER A 132 19.42 -5.83 7.86
CA SER A 132 20.32 -4.84 7.25
C SER A 132 19.89 -4.36 5.86
N VAL A 133 19.29 -5.23 5.05
CA VAL A 133 18.75 -4.87 3.72
C VAL A 133 17.63 -3.83 3.85
N GLY A 134 16.72 -4.03 4.80
CA GLY A 134 15.65 -3.08 5.04
C GLY A 134 16.17 -1.73 5.57
N GLU A 135 17.18 -1.73 6.42
CA GLU A 135 17.81 -0.49 6.92
C GLU A 135 18.49 0.28 5.77
N GLN A 136 19.17 -0.40 4.86
CA GLN A 136 19.72 0.24 3.67
C GLN A 136 18.64 0.87 2.79
N LEU A 137 17.50 0.18 2.58
CA LEU A 137 16.39 0.73 1.83
C LEU A 137 15.76 1.93 2.54
N ARG A 138 15.62 1.90 3.87
CA ARG A 138 15.18 3.05 4.68
C ARG A 138 16.09 4.26 4.47
N ALA A 139 17.40 4.07 4.56
CA ALA A 139 18.37 5.14 4.36
C ALA A 139 18.29 5.75 2.94
N ARG A 140 18.04 4.92 1.91
CA ARG A 140 17.86 5.40 0.53
C ARG A 140 16.59 6.22 0.37
N PHE A 141 15.47 5.80 0.96
CA PHE A 141 14.25 6.60 0.97
C PHE A 141 14.44 7.90 1.73
N GLU A 142 15.16 7.84 2.85
CA GLU A 142 15.44 9.03 3.66
C GLU A 142 16.27 10.08 2.90
N ALA A 143 17.26 9.64 2.13
CA ALA A 143 18.08 10.49 1.28
C ALA A 143 17.27 11.26 0.20
N VAL A 144 16.09 10.78 -0.16
CA VAL A 144 15.20 11.42 -1.13
C VAL A 144 13.96 12.07 -0.49
N GLY A 145 14.01 12.30 0.83
CA GLY A 145 12.97 13.02 1.55
C GLY A 145 11.72 12.20 1.89
N ILE A 146 11.85 10.88 2.00
CA ILE A 146 10.77 9.95 2.34
C ILE A 146 11.14 9.16 3.59
N VAL A 147 10.23 9.06 4.54
CA VAL A 147 10.34 8.24 5.75
C VAL A 147 9.64 6.90 5.52
N THR A 148 10.34 5.79 5.73
CA THR A 148 9.72 4.48 5.69
C THR A 148 9.10 4.16 7.05
N LEU A 149 7.79 4.04 7.11
CA LEU A 149 7.06 3.71 8.34
C LEU A 149 7.05 2.20 8.60
N GLY A 150 6.93 1.37 7.55
CA GLY A 150 6.86 -0.08 7.68
C GLY A 150 6.96 -0.81 6.35
N TRP A 151 7.12 -2.13 6.45
CA TRP A 151 7.13 -3.06 5.33
C TRP A 151 5.92 -3.98 5.45
N TRP A 152 4.92 -3.78 4.61
CA TRP A 152 3.76 -4.65 4.51
C TRP A 152 3.97 -5.74 3.48
N ASP A 153 3.31 -6.86 3.67
CA ASP A 153 3.32 -7.97 2.72
C ASP A 153 2.34 -7.70 1.57
N ASN A 154 2.83 -7.64 0.33
CA ASN A 154 1.93 -7.72 -0.81
C ASN A 154 1.62 -9.19 -1.14
N GLY A 155 2.60 -10.06 -0.90
CA GLY A 155 2.45 -11.52 -1.00
C GLY A 155 3.15 -12.16 -2.19
N ILE A 156 3.11 -13.48 -2.20
CA ILE A 156 3.56 -14.33 -3.32
C ILE A 156 2.58 -14.18 -4.48
N ARG A 157 3.13 -14.01 -5.69
CA ARG A 157 2.37 -13.68 -6.88
C ARG A 157 2.17 -14.87 -7.78
N HIS A 158 0.98 -14.96 -8.36
CA HIS A 158 0.51 -16.01 -9.26
C HIS A 158 -0.01 -15.41 -10.55
N ILE A 159 -0.08 -16.21 -11.62
CA ILE A 159 -0.54 -15.77 -12.94
C ILE A 159 -2.02 -16.10 -13.09
N THR A 160 -2.80 -15.14 -13.59
CA THR A 160 -4.17 -15.43 -14.06
C THR A 160 -4.35 -15.01 -15.49
N ASN A 161 -5.16 -15.74 -16.25
CA ASN A 161 -5.53 -15.40 -17.62
C ASN A 161 -6.90 -15.98 -18.02
N ARG A 162 -7.44 -15.51 -19.14
CA ARG A 162 -8.72 -15.97 -19.67
C ARG A 162 -8.60 -17.08 -20.71
N VAL A 163 -7.38 -17.36 -21.22
CA VAL A 163 -7.17 -18.16 -22.45
C VAL A 163 -6.97 -19.64 -22.13
N ARG A 164 -6.03 -19.98 -21.23
CA ARG A 164 -5.61 -21.38 -20.93
C ARG A 164 -4.89 -21.50 -19.60
N PRO A 165 -4.86 -22.72 -19.02
CA PRO A 165 -3.96 -22.99 -17.89
C PRO A 165 -2.50 -22.79 -18.31
N ILE A 166 -1.68 -22.19 -17.45
CA ILE A 166 -0.24 -22.09 -17.65
C ILE A 166 0.43 -23.20 -16.81
N ARG A 167 1.07 -24.16 -17.47
CA ARG A 167 1.80 -25.25 -16.82
C ARG A 167 3.30 -25.11 -16.99
N THR A 168 3.74 -24.64 -18.17
CA THR A 168 5.15 -24.40 -18.49
C THR A 168 5.35 -22.98 -19.01
N PRO A 169 6.58 -22.46 -19.10
CA PRO A 169 6.86 -21.15 -19.70
C PRO A 169 6.31 -21.00 -21.13
N GLU A 170 6.27 -22.08 -21.89
CA GLU A 170 5.81 -22.11 -23.28
C GLU A 170 4.34 -21.71 -23.40
N ASP A 171 3.52 -21.99 -22.37
CA ASP A 171 2.12 -21.63 -22.33
C ASP A 171 1.87 -20.10 -22.27
N LEU A 172 2.91 -19.34 -21.90
CA LEU A 172 2.85 -17.88 -21.88
C LEU A 172 3.09 -17.22 -23.25
N ARG A 173 3.61 -17.99 -24.22
CA ARG A 173 3.88 -17.45 -25.56
C ARG A 173 2.60 -16.94 -26.23
N GLY A 174 2.70 -15.72 -26.77
CA GLY A 174 1.60 -15.06 -27.44
C GLY A 174 0.55 -14.46 -26.50
N LEU A 175 0.67 -14.60 -25.19
CA LEU A 175 -0.20 -13.92 -24.23
C LEU A 175 0.31 -12.51 -23.96
N ARG A 176 -0.66 -11.59 -23.85
CA ARG A 176 -0.43 -10.23 -23.37
C ARG A 176 -0.72 -10.20 -21.87
N ILE A 177 0.33 -10.01 -21.07
CA ILE A 177 0.21 -10.01 -19.61
C ILE A 177 0.32 -8.58 -19.09
N ARG A 178 -0.68 -8.14 -18.36
CA ARG A 178 -0.56 -6.88 -17.62
C ARG A 178 0.45 -7.03 -16.50
N THR A 179 1.33 -6.05 -16.38
CA THR A 179 2.24 -5.91 -15.25
C THR A 179 2.02 -4.57 -14.54
N PRO A 180 2.31 -4.46 -13.23
CA PRO A 180 2.50 -3.15 -12.61
C PRO A 180 3.73 -2.45 -13.21
N ALA A 181 3.94 -1.18 -12.88
CA ALA A 181 5.16 -0.43 -13.24
C ALA A 181 6.36 -0.98 -12.45
N ASN A 182 6.80 -2.20 -12.76
CA ASN A 182 7.89 -2.92 -12.09
C ASN A 182 8.86 -3.50 -13.13
N PRO A 183 10.09 -2.95 -13.23
CA PRO A 183 11.07 -3.39 -14.21
C PRO A 183 11.43 -4.88 -14.08
N ALA A 184 11.54 -5.42 -12.86
CA ALA A 184 11.85 -6.83 -12.65
C ALA A 184 10.72 -7.74 -13.16
N THR A 185 9.45 -7.34 -12.95
CA THR A 185 8.31 -8.10 -13.47
C THR A 185 8.30 -8.13 -15.00
N ILE A 186 8.59 -7.00 -15.63
CA ILE A 186 8.67 -6.91 -17.09
C ILE A 186 9.77 -7.85 -17.63
N ASP A 187 10.95 -7.82 -17.00
CA ASP A 187 12.07 -8.67 -17.40
C ASP A 187 11.73 -10.16 -17.20
N ILE A 188 11.05 -10.54 -16.12
CA ILE A 188 10.56 -11.90 -15.86
C ILE A 188 9.63 -12.37 -16.99
N PHE A 189 8.58 -11.62 -17.28
CA PHE A 189 7.61 -12.06 -18.29
C PHE A 189 8.16 -12.03 -19.70
N ARG A 190 9.10 -11.14 -20.01
CA ARG A 190 9.86 -11.17 -21.27
C ARG A 190 10.70 -12.44 -21.38
N ALA A 191 11.40 -12.84 -20.33
CA ALA A 191 12.17 -14.09 -20.29
C ALA A 191 11.26 -15.33 -20.45
N LEU A 192 10.04 -15.26 -19.91
CA LEU A 192 9.02 -16.30 -20.06
C LEU A 192 8.34 -16.31 -21.45
N GLY A 193 8.61 -15.32 -22.32
CA GLY A 193 8.09 -15.25 -23.67
C GLY A 193 6.72 -14.60 -23.83
N ALA A 194 6.21 -13.89 -22.80
CA ALA A 194 4.99 -13.12 -22.87
C ALA A 194 5.23 -11.67 -23.30
N ALA A 195 4.26 -11.06 -23.96
CA ALA A 195 4.20 -9.62 -24.14
C ALA A 195 3.66 -8.94 -22.87
N THR A 196 4.23 -7.80 -22.50
CA THR A 196 3.82 -7.08 -21.28
C THR A 196 3.25 -5.71 -21.58
N THR A 197 2.22 -5.33 -20.83
CA THR A 197 1.63 -3.98 -20.88
C THR A 197 1.48 -3.47 -19.45
N GLN A 198 1.98 -2.27 -19.19
CA GLN A 198 1.79 -1.60 -17.89
C GLN A 198 0.43 -0.92 -17.85
N ILE A 199 -0.38 -1.26 -16.86
CA ILE A 199 -1.72 -0.67 -16.64
C ILE A 199 -1.86 -0.41 -15.15
N ALA A 200 -2.46 0.72 -14.75
CA ALA A 200 -2.77 1.04 -13.36
C ALA A 200 -3.71 -0.03 -12.75
N PHE A 201 -3.67 -0.20 -11.43
CA PHE A 201 -4.46 -1.27 -10.81
C PHE A 201 -5.96 -1.01 -10.91
N SER A 202 -6.40 0.24 -10.78
CA SER A 202 -7.79 0.66 -10.92
C SER A 202 -8.37 0.39 -12.33
N GLU A 203 -7.52 0.37 -13.37
CA GLU A 203 -7.93 0.11 -14.76
C GLU A 203 -7.89 -1.38 -15.13
N LEU A 204 -7.28 -2.22 -14.28
CA LEU A 204 -6.94 -3.60 -14.61
C LEU A 204 -8.16 -4.46 -14.94
N TYR A 205 -9.21 -4.40 -14.09
CA TYR A 205 -10.41 -5.19 -14.32
C TYR A 205 -11.05 -4.87 -15.68
N GLY A 206 -11.20 -3.59 -16.01
CA GLY A 206 -11.74 -3.14 -17.32
C GLY A 206 -10.87 -3.57 -18.49
N ALA A 207 -9.53 -3.47 -18.36
CA ALA A 207 -8.60 -3.88 -19.40
C ALA A 207 -8.67 -5.40 -19.68
N LEU A 208 -8.80 -6.22 -18.64
CA LEU A 208 -9.00 -7.67 -18.75
C LEU A 208 -10.36 -8.00 -19.38
N GLN A 209 -11.42 -7.35 -18.92
CA GLN A 209 -12.78 -7.55 -19.42
C GLN A 209 -12.89 -7.23 -20.91
N GLN A 210 -12.31 -6.12 -21.34
CA GLN A 210 -12.29 -5.68 -22.74
C GLN A 210 -11.29 -6.45 -23.60
N GLY A 211 -10.41 -7.24 -22.97
CA GLY A 211 -9.39 -8.01 -23.69
C GLY A 211 -8.24 -7.20 -24.24
N VAL A 212 -7.94 -6.02 -23.66
CA VAL A 212 -6.73 -5.28 -23.93
C VAL A 212 -5.51 -6.12 -23.60
N VAL A 213 -5.59 -6.87 -22.49
CA VAL A 213 -4.63 -7.89 -22.06
C VAL A 213 -5.35 -9.21 -21.82
N ASP A 214 -4.60 -10.31 -21.92
CA ASP A 214 -5.15 -11.66 -21.78
C ASP A 214 -5.06 -12.16 -20.34
N GLY A 215 -4.12 -11.63 -19.57
CA GLY A 215 -3.86 -12.03 -18.20
C GLY A 215 -3.10 -10.98 -17.39
N GLN A 216 -2.83 -11.34 -16.15
CA GLN A 216 -2.11 -10.53 -15.18
C GLN A 216 -1.43 -11.41 -14.13
N GLU A 217 -0.65 -10.82 -13.23
CA GLU A 217 -0.05 -11.49 -12.09
C GLU A 217 -0.31 -10.71 -10.81
N ASN A 218 -0.71 -11.40 -9.74
CA ASN A 218 -0.99 -10.82 -8.42
C ASN A 218 -1.03 -11.91 -7.33
N PRO A 219 -0.94 -11.51 -6.05
CA PRO A 219 -1.28 -12.38 -4.93
C PRO A 219 -2.78 -12.71 -4.91
N LEU A 220 -3.13 -13.86 -4.31
CA LEU A 220 -4.52 -14.31 -4.26
C LEU A 220 -5.45 -13.30 -3.59
N VAL A 221 -4.99 -12.59 -2.56
CA VAL A 221 -5.78 -11.55 -1.88
C VAL A 221 -6.15 -10.38 -2.80
N ASN A 222 -5.28 -10.00 -3.72
CA ASN A 222 -5.54 -8.95 -4.70
C ASN A 222 -6.42 -9.47 -5.84
N ILE A 223 -6.21 -10.71 -6.30
CA ILE A 223 -7.08 -11.36 -7.29
C ILE A 223 -8.53 -11.42 -6.78
N ALA A 224 -8.70 -11.75 -5.49
CA ALA A 224 -10.02 -11.85 -4.87
C ALA A 224 -10.66 -10.48 -4.68
N SER A 225 -9.97 -9.52 -4.03
CA SER A 225 -10.54 -8.22 -3.67
C SER A 225 -10.88 -7.36 -4.90
N ALA A 226 -10.15 -7.50 -6.00
CA ALA A 226 -10.45 -6.84 -7.26
C ALA A 226 -11.29 -7.72 -8.23
N ARG A 227 -11.77 -8.88 -7.78
CA ARG A 227 -12.62 -9.82 -8.53
C ARG A 227 -12.03 -10.24 -9.88
N LEU A 228 -10.70 -10.26 -10.02
CA LEU A 228 -10.01 -10.54 -11.28
C LEU A 228 -10.29 -11.95 -11.80
N TYR A 229 -10.66 -12.89 -10.93
CA TYR A 229 -11.06 -14.25 -11.27
C TYR A 229 -12.34 -14.33 -12.12
N GLU A 230 -13.17 -13.29 -12.12
CA GLU A 230 -14.39 -13.26 -12.95
C GLU A 230 -14.08 -13.06 -14.44
N VAL A 231 -13.01 -12.33 -14.73
CA VAL A 231 -12.56 -12.04 -16.10
C VAL A 231 -11.35 -12.89 -16.52
N ASN A 232 -10.70 -13.56 -15.55
CA ASN A 232 -9.53 -14.45 -15.74
C ASN A 232 -9.74 -15.75 -14.97
N ARG A 233 -10.47 -16.69 -15.54
CA ARG A 233 -10.86 -17.94 -14.87
C ARG A 233 -9.72 -18.94 -14.62
N PHE A 234 -8.57 -18.83 -15.31
CA PHE A 234 -7.42 -19.71 -15.10
C PHE A 234 -6.47 -19.05 -14.10
N ILE A 235 -6.25 -19.70 -12.96
CA ILE A 235 -5.31 -19.30 -11.92
C ILE A 235 -4.17 -20.33 -11.88
N SER A 236 -2.99 -19.94 -12.33
CA SER A 236 -1.81 -20.80 -12.34
C SER A 236 -0.87 -20.41 -11.19
N LEU A 237 -0.68 -21.35 -10.25
CA LEU A 237 0.05 -21.13 -8.99
C LEU A 237 1.58 -21.10 -9.23
N SER A 238 2.04 -20.09 -9.96
CA SER A 238 3.42 -19.96 -10.37
C SER A 238 4.37 -19.63 -9.22
N ALA A 239 3.92 -18.87 -8.22
CA ALA A 239 4.76 -18.38 -7.13
C ALA A 239 6.11 -17.83 -7.62
N HIS A 240 6.07 -17.14 -8.75
CA HIS A 240 7.27 -16.75 -9.52
C HIS A 240 8.06 -15.62 -8.86
N LYS A 241 7.44 -14.87 -7.94
CA LYS A 241 8.09 -13.85 -7.13
C LYS A 241 7.25 -13.47 -5.91
N TRP A 242 7.88 -12.79 -4.98
CA TRP A 242 7.26 -12.07 -3.88
C TRP A 242 7.30 -10.56 -4.12
N GLU A 243 6.40 -9.81 -3.50
CA GLU A 243 6.46 -8.34 -3.45
C GLU A 243 6.15 -7.79 -2.06
N SER A 244 6.83 -6.70 -1.73
CA SER A 244 6.50 -5.86 -0.57
C SER A 244 5.48 -4.78 -0.92
N THR A 245 4.90 -4.21 0.12
CA THR A 245 4.19 -2.93 0.09
C THR A 245 4.88 -2.00 1.08
N PRO A 246 5.84 -1.17 0.67
CA PRO A 246 6.41 -0.17 1.55
C PRO A 246 5.34 0.84 1.97
N VAL A 247 5.23 1.10 3.27
CA VAL A 247 4.42 2.21 3.80
C VAL A 247 5.35 3.40 4.01
N LEU A 248 5.13 4.42 3.23
CA LEU A 248 6.02 5.56 3.08
C LEU A 248 5.32 6.85 3.50
N MET A 249 6.07 7.74 4.14
CA MET A 249 5.58 9.06 4.55
C MET A 249 6.46 10.16 4.00
N SER A 250 5.87 11.24 3.51
CA SER A 250 6.60 12.45 3.12
C SER A 250 7.38 13.01 4.32
N ARG A 251 8.64 13.38 4.13
CA ARG A 251 9.46 14.08 5.15
C ARG A 251 8.79 15.39 5.59
N MET A 252 8.12 16.08 4.67
CA MET A 252 7.40 17.31 4.99
C MET A 252 6.24 17.05 5.97
N ALA A 253 5.48 15.98 5.76
CA ALA A 253 4.40 15.59 6.64
C ALA A 253 4.95 15.08 8.00
N TRP A 254 6.03 14.29 7.99
CA TRP A 254 6.72 13.82 9.19
C TRP A 254 7.21 14.96 10.08
N ASN A 255 7.76 16.01 9.48
CA ASN A 255 8.29 17.16 10.21
C ASN A 255 7.21 18.04 10.85
N ARG A 256 5.94 17.89 10.46
CA ARG A 256 4.79 18.54 11.12
C ARG A 256 4.43 17.90 12.45
N LEU A 257 4.88 16.66 12.69
CA LEU A 257 4.61 15.93 13.92
C LEU A 257 5.65 16.29 14.98
N ASP A 258 5.20 16.48 16.21
CA ASP A 258 6.07 16.53 17.38
C ASP A 258 6.59 15.13 17.76
N ALA A 259 7.38 15.04 18.82
CA ALA A 259 7.96 13.77 19.27
C ALA A 259 6.87 12.74 19.64
N ALA A 260 5.82 13.16 20.33
CA ALA A 260 4.71 12.29 20.74
C ALA A 260 3.91 11.80 19.55
N GLY A 261 3.61 12.68 18.58
CA GLY A 261 2.93 12.33 17.35
C GLY A 261 3.74 11.35 16.49
N ARG A 262 5.05 11.54 16.39
CA ARG A 262 5.96 10.59 15.70
C ARG A 262 5.97 9.23 16.35
N GLN A 263 6.07 9.18 17.67
CA GLN A 263 6.00 7.93 18.42
C GLN A 263 4.67 7.21 18.20
N ALA A 264 3.55 7.94 18.31
CA ALA A 264 2.20 7.39 18.08
C ALA A 264 2.06 6.80 16.68
N VAL A 265 2.58 7.47 15.65
CA VAL A 265 2.59 6.98 14.26
C VAL A 265 3.43 5.71 14.12
N GLN A 266 4.60 5.63 14.73
CA GLN A 266 5.47 4.45 14.67
C GLN A 266 4.85 3.24 15.36
N GLU A 267 4.31 3.43 16.58
CA GLU A 267 3.64 2.35 17.33
C GLU A 267 2.39 1.84 16.61
N ALA A 268 1.54 2.76 16.12
CA ALA A 268 0.37 2.40 15.35
C ALA A 268 0.74 1.65 14.05
N MET A 269 1.86 2.02 13.40
CA MET A 269 2.31 1.32 12.20
C MET A 269 2.83 -0.08 12.50
N ALA A 270 3.50 -0.29 13.63
CA ALA A 270 3.96 -1.60 14.04
C ALA A 270 2.77 -2.56 14.25
N GLU A 271 1.70 -2.11 14.91
CA GLU A 271 0.46 -2.87 15.09
C GLU A 271 -0.25 -3.15 13.77
N ALA A 272 -0.40 -2.13 12.93
CA ALA A 272 -1.00 -2.27 11.61
C ALA A 272 -0.22 -3.22 10.71
N THR A 273 1.12 -3.24 10.82
CA THR A 273 1.98 -4.17 10.08
C THR A 273 1.73 -5.62 10.51
N THR A 274 1.67 -5.87 11.81
CA THR A 274 1.36 -7.22 12.34
C THR A 274 -0.01 -7.71 11.85
N LEU A 275 -1.02 -6.85 11.92
CA LEU A 275 -2.36 -7.15 11.42
C LEU A 275 -2.34 -7.44 9.92
N GLN A 276 -1.68 -6.60 9.13
CA GLN A 276 -1.64 -6.70 7.67
C GLN A 276 -1.00 -8.01 7.20
N VAL A 277 0.15 -8.38 7.78
CA VAL A 277 0.86 -9.63 7.46
C VAL A 277 -0.02 -10.84 7.78
N SER A 278 -0.64 -10.86 8.96
CA SER A 278 -1.56 -11.92 9.37
C SER A 278 -2.75 -12.06 8.43
N LEU A 279 -3.35 -10.94 8.00
CA LEU A 279 -4.47 -10.93 7.06
C LEU A 279 -4.08 -11.46 5.67
N VAL A 280 -2.88 -11.17 5.18
CA VAL A 280 -2.39 -11.70 3.90
C VAL A 280 -2.15 -13.20 3.97
N GLU A 281 -1.49 -13.67 5.02
CA GLU A 281 -1.21 -15.09 5.23
C GLU A 281 -2.50 -15.91 5.31
N GLN A 282 -3.39 -15.57 6.27
CA GLN A 282 -4.67 -16.27 6.48
C GLN A 282 -5.59 -16.12 5.25
N GLY A 283 -5.61 -14.93 4.66
CA GLY A 283 -6.40 -14.65 3.45
C GLY A 283 -5.95 -15.50 2.27
N SER A 284 -4.64 -15.61 2.04
CA SER A 284 -4.09 -16.41 0.93
C SER A 284 -4.42 -17.89 1.06
N ALA A 285 -4.26 -18.47 2.26
CA ALA A 285 -4.59 -19.89 2.51
C ALA A 285 -6.09 -20.17 2.29
N ARG A 286 -6.95 -19.32 2.87
CA ARG A 286 -8.41 -19.44 2.72
C ARG A 286 -8.84 -19.30 1.25
N LEU A 287 -8.33 -18.30 0.56
CA LEU A 287 -8.68 -18.02 -0.84
C LEU A 287 -8.24 -19.12 -1.78
N LEU A 288 -7.08 -19.75 -1.56
CA LEU A 288 -6.66 -20.90 -2.34
C LEU A 288 -7.68 -22.03 -2.27
N THR A 289 -8.16 -22.34 -1.07
CA THR A 289 -9.21 -23.35 -0.85
C THR A 289 -10.51 -22.95 -1.56
N GLN A 290 -10.93 -21.70 -1.43
CA GLN A 290 -12.14 -21.19 -2.08
C GLN A 290 -12.05 -21.22 -3.62
N PHE A 291 -10.93 -20.81 -4.19
CA PHE A 291 -10.74 -20.85 -5.64
C PHE A 291 -10.72 -22.28 -6.18
N LYS A 292 -10.08 -23.23 -5.47
CA LYS A 292 -10.09 -24.65 -5.86
C LYS A 292 -11.49 -25.27 -5.78
N ALA A 293 -12.34 -24.79 -4.89
CA ALA A 293 -13.73 -25.28 -4.73
C ALA A 293 -14.73 -24.64 -5.72
N ASN A 294 -14.34 -23.54 -6.37
CA ASN A 294 -15.24 -22.81 -7.28
C ASN A 294 -15.24 -23.46 -8.68
N PRO A 295 -16.39 -24.02 -9.17
CA PRO A 295 -16.45 -24.71 -10.46
C PRO A 295 -16.18 -23.81 -11.67
N ASN A 296 -16.27 -22.50 -11.51
CA ASN A 296 -16.02 -21.53 -12.59
C ASN A 296 -14.55 -21.12 -12.71
N ILE A 297 -13.69 -21.57 -11.79
CA ILE A 297 -12.27 -21.23 -11.72
C ILE A 297 -11.45 -22.51 -11.93
N ALA A 298 -10.48 -22.46 -12.82
CA ALA A 298 -9.55 -23.55 -13.02
C ALA A 298 -8.20 -23.20 -12.36
N VAL A 299 -7.91 -23.82 -11.22
CA VAL A 299 -6.64 -23.67 -10.52
C VAL A 299 -5.69 -24.79 -10.89
N ASN A 300 -4.47 -24.46 -11.26
CA ASN A 300 -3.42 -25.45 -11.57
C ASN A 300 -2.05 -25.05 -11.01
N GLU A 301 -1.23 -26.05 -10.78
CA GLU A 301 0.21 -25.89 -10.50
C GLU A 301 0.96 -25.68 -11.81
N VAL A 302 2.15 -25.06 -11.73
CA VAL A 302 3.09 -24.91 -12.83
C VAL A 302 4.35 -25.75 -12.60
N ASP A 303 5.09 -26.04 -13.66
CA ASP A 303 6.47 -26.55 -13.56
C ASP A 303 7.39 -25.41 -13.08
N ARG A 304 7.49 -25.28 -11.76
CA ARG A 304 8.31 -24.23 -11.13
C ARG A 304 9.79 -24.35 -11.46
N ALA A 305 10.30 -25.57 -11.74
CA ALA A 305 11.68 -25.79 -12.13
C ALA A 305 11.95 -25.19 -13.52
N ALA A 306 11.08 -25.45 -14.49
CA ALA A 306 11.15 -24.85 -15.82
C ALA A 306 11.05 -23.31 -15.78
N PHE A 307 10.15 -22.77 -14.95
CA PHE A 307 10.02 -21.31 -14.74
C PHE A 307 11.31 -20.72 -14.14
N ARG A 308 11.87 -21.35 -13.10
CA ARG A 308 13.12 -20.92 -12.45
C ARG A 308 14.28 -20.94 -13.45
N GLN A 309 14.44 -22.01 -14.21
CA GLN A 309 15.46 -22.13 -15.23
C GLN A 309 15.35 -21.04 -16.29
N ARG A 310 14.13 -20.80 -16.79
CA ARG A 310 13.88 -19.79 -17.84
C ARG A 310 14.15 -18.37 -17.35
N THR A 311 13.90 -18.08 -16.10
CA THR A 311 14.06 -16.73 -15.52
C THR A 311 15.42 -16.49 -14.87
N ALA A 312 16.31 -17.48 -14.79
CA ALA A 312 17.64 -17.33 -14.21
C ALA A 312 18.44 -16.19 -14.88
N VAL A 313 18.32 -16.05 -16.20
CA VAL A 313 18.96 -14.96 -16.97
C VAL A 313 18.57 -13.56 -16.46
N VAL A 314 17.41 -13.40 -15.87
CA VAL A 314 16.98 -12.11 -15.30
C VAL A 314 17.85 -11.73 -14.11
N VAL A 315 18.15 -12.69 -13.23
CA VAL A 315 19.03 -12.45 -12.06
C VAL A 315 20.40 -12.02 -12.51
N ASP A 316 21.00 -12.74 -13.49
CA ASP A 316 22.32 -12.42 -14.05
C ASP A 316 22.36 -11.01 -14.67
N GLN A 317 21.28 -10.63 -15.38
CA GLN A 317 21.16 -9.29 -15.95
C GLN A 317 21.10 -8.21 -14.86
N TRP A 318 20.36 -8.48 -13.76
CA TRP A 318 20.20 -7.53 -12.67
C TRP A 318 21.47 -7.35 -11.84
N GLU A 319 22.30 -8.38 -11.70
CA GLU A 319 23.61 -8.26 -11.07
C GLU A 319 24.60 -7.38 -11.84
N ARG A 320 24.36 -7.17 -13.15
CA ARG A 320 25.16 -6.29 -14.02
C ARG A 320 24.65 -4.84 -14.07
N LYS A 321 23.44 -4.57 -13.53
CA LYS A 321 22.88 -3.21 -13.44
C LYS A 321 23.65 -2.37 -12.40
N PRO A 322 23.51 -1.04 -12.39
CA PRO A 322 24.13 -0.16 -11.39
C PRO A 322 23.86 -0.60 -9.93
N ILE A 323 22.72 -1.22 -9.66
CA ILE A 323 22.35 -1.76 -8.33
C ILE A 323 22.85 -3.19 -8.11
N GLY A 324 23.71 -3.73 -8.97
CA GLY A 324 24.15 -5.14 -8.92
C GLY A 324 24.85 -5.53 -7.62
N ALA A 325 25.55 -4.59 -6.99
CA ALA A 325 26.13 -4.83 -5.66
C ALA A 325 25.06 -5.13 -4.62
N PHE A 326 23.99 -4.34 -4.61
CA PHE A 326 22.83 -4.57 -3.73
C PHE A 326 22.11 -5.89 -4.06
N VAL A 327 22.00 -6.25 -5.34
CA VAL A 327 21.39 -7.54 -5.75
C VAL A 327 22.18 -8.72 -5.18
N ARG A 328 23.51 -8.70 -5.26
CA ARG A 328 24.35 -9.77 -4.68
C ARG A 328 24.26 -9.83 -3.16
N GLU A 329 24.27 -8.69 -2.48
CA GLU A 329 24.06 -8.61 -1.04
C GLU A 329 22.69 -9.17 -0.63
N LEU A 330 21.63 -8.76 -1.31
CA LEU A 330 20.27 -9.25 -1.09
C LEU A 330 20.19 -10.78 -1.25
N ARG A 331 20.80 -11.34 -2.29
CA ARG A 331 20.86 -12.79 -2.49
C ARG A 331 21.64 -13.49 -1.36
N GLY A 332 22.75 -12.93 -0.93
CA GLY A 332 23.48 -13.43 0.24
C GLY A 332 22.66 -13.42 1.52
N ALA A 333 21.86 -12.38 1.74
CA ALA A 333 20.97 -12.27 2.91
C ALA A 333 19.81 -13.28 2.90
N VAL A 334 19.41 -13.75 1.71
CA VAL A 334 18.38 -14.79 1.54
C VAL A 334 18.98 -16.19 1.64
N GLY A 335 20.29 -16.35 1.47
CA GLY A 335 20.95 -17.66 1.36
C GLY A 335 20.75 -18.33 -0.02
N ALA A 336 20.60 -17.52 -1.05
CA ALA A 336 20.27 -17.95 -2.42
C ALA A 336 21.43 -17.74 -3.40
#